data_fbea979c9078502d3ddadb4ce03361c8
#
_entry.id   fbea979c9078502d3ddadb4ce03361c8
#
_cell.length_a   1.000
_cell.length_b   1.000
_cell.length_c   1.000
_cell.angle_alpha   90.00
_cell.angle_beta   90.00
_cell.angle_gamma   90.00
#
_symmetry.space_group_name_H-M   'P 1'
#
loop_
_entity.id
_entity.type
_entity.pdbx_description
1 polymer ?
#
loop_
_entity_poly.entity_id
_entity_poly.type
_entity_poly.pdbx_seq_one_letter_code
_entity_poly.pdbx_strand_id
1 'polypeptide(L)'
;MMEPEDTEFNLATLEAKAEKGDLEAQYEMGWRHAIGMDVELADDAAVEWLQRAAAAGHSLAQNNMGARYYSGDGVEQDLKQAYRCFFKAANQGDRKAGK
;
A
#
# COMPACT_ATOMS: atom_id res chain seq x y z
N MET A 1 -12.57 -26.61 -18.89
CA MET A 1 -11.15 -26.44 -18.60
C MET A 1 -10.88 -25.03 -18.12
N MET A 2 -10.05 -24.92 -17.09
CA MET A 2 -9.76 -23.61 -16.53
C MET A 2 -8.77 -22.84 -17.41
N GLU A 3 -9.03 -21.57 -17.58
CA GLU A 3 -8.10 -20.72 -18.32
C GLU A 3 -6.91 -20.37 -17.44
N PRO A 4 -5.69 -20.42 -17.97
CA PRO A 4 -4.53 -20.05 -17.17
C PRO A 4 -4.61 -18.65 -16.56
N GLU A 5 -5.17 -17.71 -17.29
CA GLU A 5 -5.25 -16.33 -16.81
C GLU A 5 -6.15 -16.18 -15.60
N ASP A 6 -7.02 -17.14 -15.32
CA ASP A 6 -7.89 -17.09 -14.16
C ASP A 6 -7.10 -17.27 -12.86
N THR A 7 -5.96 -17.91 -12.92
CA THR A 7 -5.18 -18.22 -11.74
C THR A 7 -3.82 -17.54 -11.75
N GLU A 8 -3.45 -16.93 -12.85
CA GLU A 8 -2.14 -16.29 -12.97
C GLU A 8 -2.22 -14.83 -12.66
N PHE A 9 -1.17 -14.32 -12.03
CA PHE A 9 -1.06 -12.90 -11.76
C PHE A 9 -0.99 -12.13 -13.09
N ASN A 10 -1.73 -11.05 -13.17
CA ASN A 10 -1.74 -10.20 -14.36
C ASN A 10 -1.46 -8.77 -13.94
N LEU A 11 -0.25 -8.31 -14.22
CA LEU A 11 0.18 -6.98 -13.82
C LEU A 11 -0.67 -5.89 -14.45
N ALA A 12 -1.00 -6.03 -15.73
CA ALA A 12 -1.79 -5.00 -16.40
C ALA A 12 -3.16 -4.82 -15.74
N THR A 13 -3.77 -5.93 -15.34
CA THR A 13 -5.06 -5.86 -14.65
C THR A 13 -4.92 -5.19 -13.30
N LEU A 14 -3.87 -5.53 -12.56
CA LEU A 14 -3.64 -4.91 -11.26
C LEU A 14 -3.40 -3.41 -11.40
N GLU A 15 -2.58 -3.01 -12.37
CA GLU A 15 -2.32 -1.59 -12.59
C GLU A 15 -3.59 -0.84 -12.95
N ALA A 16 -4.42 -1.44 -13.80
CA ALA A 16 -5.66 -0.78 -14.20
C ALA A 16 -6.58 -0.56 -13.01
N LYS A 17 -6.70 -1.57 -12.14
CA LYS A 17 -7.52 -1.44 -10.94
C LYS A 17 -6.98 -0.35 -10.02
N ALA A 18 -5.67 -0.34 -9.84
CA ALA A 18 -5.03 0.65 -8.96
C ALA A 18 -5.26 2.06 -9.48
N GLU A 19 -5.11 2.25 -10.79
CA GLU A 19 -5.32 3.57 -11.37
C GLU A 19 -6.77 4.04 -11.23
N LYS A 20 -7.71 3.10 -11.21
CA LYS A 20 -9.12 3.44 -11.04
C LYS A 20 -9.51 3.72 -9.59
N GLY A 21 -8.60 3.51 -8.66
CA GLY A 21 -8.85 3.84 -7.27
C GLY A 21 -9.11 2.65 -6.35
N ASP A 22 -8.90 1.43 -6.84
CA ASP A 22 -9.04 0.24 -6.00
C ASP A 22 -7.93 0.23 -4.96
N LEU A 23 -8.29 0.37 -3.69
CA LEU A 23 -7.31 0.54 -2.63
C LEU A 23 -6.44 -0.70 -2.41
N GLU A 24 -7.04 -1.87 -2.51
CA GLU A 24 -6.26 -3.10 -2.38
C GLU A 24 -5.24 -3.20 -3.50
N ALA A 25 -5.64 -2.83 -4.71
CA ALA A 25 -4.73 -2.87 -5.85
C ALA A 25 -3.60 -1.87 -5.68
N GLN A 26 -3.90 -0.67 -5.17
CA GLN A 26 -2.87 0.34 -4.91
C GLN A 26 -1.88 -0.16 -3.86
N TYR A 27 -2.39 -0.73 -2.79
CA TYR A 27 -1.53 -1.29 -1.75
C TYR A 27 -0.65 -2.40 -2.33
N GLU A 28 -1.23 -3.27 -3.14
CA GLU A 28 -0.47 -4.36 -3.74
C GLU A 28 0.60 -3.84 -4.70
N MET A 29 0.27 -2.84 -5.51
CA MET A 29 1.30 -2.22 -6.37
C MET A 29 2.44 -1.68 -5.52
N GLY A 30 2.10 -1.07 -4.38
CA GLY A 30 3.13 -0.52 -3.51
C GLY A 30 4.08 -1.57 -2.98
N TRP A 31 3.56 -2.65 -2.40
CA TRP A 31 4.48 -3.62 -1.82
C TRP A 31 5.20 -4.43 -2.90
N ARG A 32 4.61 -4.60 -4.08
CA ARG A 32 5.32 -5.28 -5.16
C ARG A 32 6.55 -4.50 -5.60
N HIS A 33 6.43 -3.17 -5.71
CA HIS A 33 7.60 -2.35 -5.99
C HIS A 33 8.59 -2.35 -4.85
N ALA A 34 8.10 -2.44 -3.62
CA ALA A 34 8.98 -2.44 -2.45
C ALA A 34 9.87 -3.68 -2.40
N ILE A 35 9.40 -4.81 -2.89
CA ILE A 35 10.18 -6.05 -2.87
C ILE A 35 10.59 -6.54 -4.25
N GLY A 36 10.14 -5.86 -5.31
CA GLY A 36 10.50 -6.23 -6.67
C GLY A 36 9.84 -7.49 -7.16
N MET A 37 8.55 -7.70 -6.80
CA MET A 37 7.85 -8.91 -7.22
C MET A 37 7.05 -8.64 -8.49
N ASP A 38 7.51 -9.16 -9.59
CA ASP A 38 6.89 -9.03 -10.93
C ASP A 38 6.90 -7.60 -11.45
N VAL A 39 7.52 -6.67 -10.73
CA VAL A 39 7.70 -5.30 -11.16
C VAL A 39 9.10 -4.89 -10.71
N GLU A 40 9.57 -3.77 -11.22
CA GLU A 40 10.88 -3.26 -10.85
C GLU A 40 10.91 -2.85 -9.38
N LEU A 41 11.97 -3.24 -8.69
CA LEU A 41 12.20 -2.78 -7.32
C LEU A 41 12.44 -1.27 -7.38
N ALA A 42 11.54 -0.50 -6.79
CA ALA A 42 11.62 0.95 -6.88
C ALA A 42 10.93 1.57 -5.67
N ASP A 43 11.72 2.09 -4.74
CA ASP A 43 11.17 2.70 -3.53
C ASP A 43 10.28 3.89 -3.85
N ASP A 44 10.64 4.68 -4.84
CA ASP A 44 9.83 5.85 -5.21
C ASP A 44 8.42 5.43 -5.63
N ALA A 45 8.35 4.41 -6.48
CA ALA A 45 7.05 3.92 -6.93
C ALA A 45 6.28 3.28 -5.78
N ALA A 46 6.97 2.55 -4.91
CA ALA A 46 6.33 1.93 -3.76
C ALA A 46 5.69 2.99 -2.87
N VAL A 47 6.44 4.04 -2.56
CA VAL A 47 5.94 5.11 -1.70
C VAL A 47 4.74 5.80 -2.35
N GLU A 48 4.84 6.07 -3.64
CA GLU A 48 3.76 6.77 -4.32
C GLU A 48 2.45 6.00 -4.24
N TRP A 49 2.48 4.70 -4.54
CA TRP A 49 1.27 3.89 -4.47
C TRP A 49 0.77 3.77 -3.04
N LEU A 50 1.68 3.55 -2.09
CA LEU A 50 1.29 3.40 -0.69
C LEU A 50 0.69 4.69 -0.13
N GLN A 51 1.23 5.84 -0.52
CA GLN A 51 0.66 7.11 -0.08
C GLN A 51 -0.74 7.32 -0.61
N ARG A 52 -0.98 6.96 -1.87
CA ARG A 52 -2.31 7.09 -2.45
C ARG A 52 -3.31 6.22 -1.70
N ALA A 53 -2.96 4.97 -1.44
CA ALA A 53 -3.85 4.08 -0.71
C ALA A 53 -4.07 4.55 0.72
N ALA A 54 -3.01 4.99 1.38
CA ALA A 54 -3.10 5.47 2.76
C ALA A 54 -3.98 6.70 2.87
N ALA A 55 -3.82 7.64 1.94
CA ALA A 55 -4.63 8.86 1.94
C ALA A 55 -6.10 8.56 1.74
N ALA A 56 -6.41 7.50 1.02
CA ALA A 56 -7.78 7.09 0.77
C ALA A 56 -8.35 6.17 1.86
N GLY A 57 -7.58 5.89 2.90
CA GLY A 57 -8.10 5.18 4.06
C GLY A 57 -7.70 3.73 4.20
N HIS A 58 -6.78 3.24 3.40
CA HIS A 58 -6.37 1.83 3.48
C HIS A 58 -5.47 1.65 4.71
N SER A 59 -5.91 0.87 5.67
CA SER A 59 -5.21 0.80 6.95
C SER A 59 -3.84 0.14 6.86
N LEU A 60 -3.70 -0.91 6.03
CA LEU A 60 -2.38 -1.53 5.87
C LEU A 60 -1.40 -0.58 5.23
N ALA A 61 -1.86 0.22 4.25
CA ALA A 61 -1.00 1.21 3.64
C ALA A 61 -0.60 2.29 4.64
N GLN A 62 -1.53 2.68 5.51
CA GLN A 62 -1.22 3.64 6.57
C GLN A 62 -0.15 3.11 7.50
N ASN A 63 -0.27 1.85 7.93
CA ASN A 63 0.76 1.24 8.77
C ASN A 63 2.10 1.18 8.03
N ASN A 64 2.07 0.83 6.77
CA ASN A 64 3.30 0.74 5.98
C ASN A 64 3.97 2.11 5.88
N MET A 65 3.19 3.15 5.58
CA MET A 65 3.75 4.49 5.51
C MET A 65 4.26 4.96 6.87
N GLY A 66 3.56 4.58 7.95
CA GLY A 66 4.03 4.88 9.29
C GLY A 66 5.40 4.30 9.56
N ALA A 67 5.60 3.04 9.20
CA ALA A 67 6.89 2.40 9.38
C ALA A 67 7.97 3.09 8.55
N ARG A 68 7.64 3.52 7.34
CA ARG A 68 8.61 4.19 6.48
C ARG A 68 9.01 5.56 7.03
N TYR A 69 8.05 6.32 7.53
CA TYR A 69 8.37 7.61 8.17
C TYR A 69 9.18 7.40 9.44
N TYR A 70 8.88 6.33 10.16
CA TYR A 70 9.62 6.05 11.40
C TYR A 70 11.10 5.77 11.12
N SER A 71 11.38 4.99 10.10
CA SER A 71 12.76 4.58 9.81
C SER A 71 13.45 5.42 8.75
N GLY A 72 12.69 6.25 8.02
CA GLY A 72 13.29 7.01 6.92
C GLY A 72 13.52 6.16 5.69
N ASP A 73 12.65 5.18 5.45
CA ASP A 73 12.80 4.24 4.35
C ASP A 73 11.98 4.70 3.16
N GLY A 74 12.64 5.21 2.15
CA GLY A 74 11.99 5.74 0.96
C GLY A 74 11.38 7.11 1.12
N VAL A 75 11.38 7.64 2.34
CA VAL A 75 10.91 9.00 2.65
C VAL A 75 11.84 9.55 3.72
N GLU A 76 11.81 10.85 3.91
CA GLU A 76 12.56 11.46 5.00
C GLU A 76 11.96 11.05 6.33
N GLN A 77 12.81 10.68 7.28
CA GLN A 77 12.33 10.29 8.60
C GLN A 77 11.51 11.40 9.22
N ASP A 78 10.34 11.05 9.75
CA ASP A 78 9.45 12.05 10.35
C ASP A 78 8.57 11.33 11.36
N LEU A 79 8.93 11.45 12.63
CA LEU A 79 8.24 10.72 13.69
C LEU A 79 6.80 11.19 13.88
N LYS A 80 6.53 12.47 13.65
CA LYS A 80 5.16 12.97 13.73
C LYS A 80 4.28 12.32 12.70
N GLN A 81 4.76 12.24 11.46
CA GLN A 81 4.01 11.60 10.40
C GLN A 81 3.85 10.12 10.69
N ALA A 82 4.90 9.48 11.22
CA ALA A 82 4.81 8.07 11.57
C ALA A 82 3.67 7.84 12.55
N TYR A 83 3.60 8.64 13.60
CA TYR A 83 2.56 8.46 14.61
C TYR A 83 1.18 8.75 14.03
N ARG A 84 1.06 9.76 13.18
CA ARG A 84 -0.22 10.05 12.52
C ARG A 84 -0.71 8.86 11.73
N CYS A 85 0.20 8.25 10.97
CA CYS A 85 -0.17 7.10 10.15
C CYS A 85 -0.60 5.93 11.00
N PHE A 86 0.17 5.62 12.06
CA PHE A 86 -0.17 4.53 12.95
C PHE A 86 -1.49 4.79 13.66
N PHE A 87 -1.71 6.03 14.07
CA PHE A 87 -2.94 6.40 14.77
C PHE A 87 -4.16 6.21 13.87
N LYS A 88 -4.07 6.65 12.63
CA LYS A 88 -5.17 6.49 11.68
C LYS A 88 -5.48 5.03 11.46
N ALA A 89 -4.45 4.23 11.28
CA ALA A 89 -4.64 2.80 11.04
C ALA A 89 -5.27 2.13 12.25
N ALA A 90 -4.81 2.47 13.44
CA ALA A 90 -5.34 1.90 14.67
C ALA A 90 -6.80 2.29 14.88
N ASN A 91 -7.13 3.54 14.60
CA ASN A 91 -8.51 4.00 14.75
C ASN A 91 -9.46 3.22 13.86
N GLN A 92 -9.05 2.92 12.63
CA GLN A 92 -9.89 2.14 11.76
C GLN A 92 -10.06 0.73 12.28
N GLY A 93 -8.98 0.13 12.76
CA GLY A 93 -9.04 -1.20 13.34
C GLY A 93 -9.97 -1.22 14.54
N ASP A 94 -9.86 -0.22 15.41
CA ASP A 94 -10.71 -0.14 16.58
C ASP A 94 -12.18 -0.02 16.21
N ARG A 95 -12.48 0.80 15.22
CA ARG A 95 -13.87 0.95 14.79
C ARG A 95 -14.42 -0.34 14.22
N LYS A 96 -13.61 -1.04 13.45
CA LYS A 96 -14.04 -2.33 12.90
C LYS A 96 -14.24 -3.34 14.01
N ALA A 97 -13.33 -3.36 14.97
CA ALA A 97 -13.43 -4.29 16.07
C ALA A 97 -14.62 -3.99 16.97
N GLY A 98 -15.00 -2.74 17.04
CA GLY A 98 -16.11 -2.32 17.90
C GLY A 98 -17.48 -2.73 17.40
N LYS A 99 -17.57 -3.33 16.24
CA LYS A 99 -18.84 -3.82 15.74
C LYS A 99 -19.37 -5.01 16.54
#